data_c5685f2b791ff2e63d122eb78571b201
#
_entry.id   c5685f2b791ff2e63d122eb78571b201
#
_cell.length_a   1.000
_cell.length_b   1.000
_cell.length_c   1.000
_cell.angle_alpha   90.00
_cell.angle_beta   90.00
_cell.angle_gamma   90.00
#
_symmetry.space_group_name_H-M   'P 1'
#
loop_
_entity.id
_entity.type
_entity.pdbx_description
1 polymer ?
#
loop_
_entity_poly.entity_id
_entity_poly.type
_entity_poly.pdbx_seq_one_letter_code
_entity_poly.pdbx_strand_id
1 'polypeptide(L)'
;MNTIRVKKMHPDAMLPTYGSADAAGADLYACIQEPVTIQPGEVFWVPTGIALEVPKGCAGLVYARSSMGAKRGLAPANKVGVVDSDYRGEIRVVLLNHSNQPQTLQPGERVAQFVITPVLQPMYEEVEELSDTGRGAGGFGSTGK
;
A
#
# COMPACT_ATOMS: atom_id res chain seq x y z
N MET A 1 2.30 15.47 17.04
CA MET A 1 2.06 14.57 15.93
C MET A 1 0.75 14.90 15.25
N ASN A 2 0.72 14.69 14.02
CA ASN A 2 -0.37 15.12 13.18
C ASN A 2 -1.56 14.16 13.22
N THR A 3 -2.74 14.71 13.14
CA THR A 3 -3.96 13.94 12.97
C THR A 3 -4.25 13.79 11.48
N ILE A 4 -4.57 12.57 11.03
CA ILE A 4 -5.06 12.31 9.69
C ILE A 4 -6.58 12.38 9.71
N ARG A 5 -7.15 13.25 8.89
CA ARG A 5 -8.60 13.34 8.74
C ARG A 5 -9.09 12.20 7.86
N VAL A 6 -10.07 11.46 8.32
CA VAL A 6 -10.64 10.30 7.62
C VAL A 6 -12.13 10.46 7.47
N LYS A 7 -12.63 10.27 6.26
CA LYS A 7 -14.06 10.25 5.96
C LYS A 7 -14.49 8.79 5.72
N LYS A 8 -15.51 8.36 6.46
CA LYS A 8 -16.18 7.09 6.15
C LYS A 8 -17.11 7.30 4.97
N MET A 9 -16.97 6.49 3.94
CA MET A 9 -17.80 6.49 2.74
C MET A 9 -18.86 5.38 2.79
N HIS A 10 -18.75 4.50 3.77
CA HIS A 10 -19.70 3.42 4.03
C HIS A 10 -19.89 3.28 5.54
N PRO A 11 -21.12 3.01 6.03
CA PRO A 11 -21.37 2.91 7.48
C PRO A 11 -20.54 1.83 8.17
N ASP A 12 -20.20 0.75 7.47
CA ASP A 12 -19.43 -0.37 8.02
C ASP A 12 -17.91 -0.18 7.89
N ALA A 13 -17.46 0.93 7.31
CA ALA A 13 -16.03 1.21 7.17
C ALA A 13 -15.37 1.38 8.54
N MET A 14 -14.15 0.89 8.66
CA MET A 14 -13.33 1.01 9.86
C MET A 14 -12.16 1.96 9.61
N LEU A 15 -11.85 2.81 10.59
CA LEU A 15 -10.67 3.65 10.53
C LEU A 15 -9.41 2.78 10.67
N PRO A 16 -8.29 3.20 10.05
CA PRO A 16 -7.02 2.50 10.23
C PRO A 16 -6.62 2.43 11.71
N THR A 17 -6.07 1.31 12.13
CA THR A 17 -5.62 1.10 13.52
C THR A 17 -4.21 0.56 13.56
N TYR A 18 -3.47 0.94 14.59
CA TYR A 18 -2.14 0.38 14.84
C TYR A 18 -2.24 -0.87 15.70
N GLY A 19 -1.57 -1.94 15.28
CA GLY A 19 -1.57 -3.21 16.03
C GLY A 19 -0.77 -3.15 17.33
N SER A 20 0.14 -2.20 17.46
CA SER A 20 0.91 -1.93 18.68
C SER A 20 1.27 -0.46 18.73
N ALA A 21 1.75 0.00 19.89
CA ALA A 21 2.14 1.41 20.09
C ALA A 21 3.24 1.87 19.12
N ASP A 22 4.14 0.97 18.73
CA ASP A 22 5.29 1.27 17.87
C ASP A 22 5.14 0.71 16.45
N ALA A 23 3.93 0.27 16.07
CA ALA A 23 3.68 -0.22 14.71
C ALA A 23 3.91 0.91 13.69
N ALA A 24 4.69 0.64 12.65
CA ALA A 24 4.98 1.62 11.60
C ALA A 24 3.78 1.85 10.68
N GLY A 25 2.98 0.83 10.43
CA GLY A 25 1.81 0.88 9.57
C GLY A 25 0.51 0.70 10.33
N ALA A 26 -0.51 1.44 9.93
CA ALA A 26 -1.88 1.24 10.40
C ALA A 26 -2.59 0.21 9.53
N ASP A 27 -3.32 -0.70 10.12
CA ASP A 27 -4.06 -1.72 9.39
C ASP A 27 -5.25 -1.11 8.64
N LEU A 28 -5.43 -1.54 7.39
CA LEU A 28 -6.60 -1.25 6.56
C LEU A 28 -7.52 -2.47 6.54
N TYR A 29 -8.82 -2.21 6.57
CA TYR A 29 -9.86 -3.22 6.71
C TYR A 29 -10.70 -3.35 5.46
N ALA A 30 -11.04 -4.59 5.09
CA ALA A 30 -11.94 -4.86 3.98
C ALA A 30 -13.37 -4.42 4.33
N CYS A 31 -13.90 -3.47 3.58
CA CYS A 31 -15.30 -3.03 3.70
C CYS A 31 -16.13 -3.74 2.61
N ILE A 32 -16.29 -5.04 2.78
CA ILE A 32 -17.09 -5.90 1.90
C ILE A 32 -18.24 -6.47 2.72
N GLN A 33 -19.35 -6.79 2.04
CA GLN A 33 -20.55 -7.27 2.72
C GLN A 33 -20.61 -8.80 2.80
N GLU A 34 -19.93 -9.47 1.88
CA GLU A 34 -19.89 -10.92 1.77
C GLU A 34 -18.45 -11.40 1.58
N PRO A 35 -18.14 -12.65 1.96
CA PRO A 35 -16.83 -13.21 1.64
C PRO A 35 -16.52 -13.17 0.15
N VAL A 36 -15.28 -12.86 -0.19
CA VAL A 36 -14.79 -12.82 -1.57
C VAL A 36 -13.64 -13.79 -1.72
N THR A 37 -13.73 -14.70 -2.68
CA THR A 37 -12.66 -15.65 -3.00
C THR A 37 -11.87 -15.14 -4.21
N ILE A 38 -10.55 -15.07 -4.04
CA ILE A 38 -9.60 -14.64 -5.07
C ILE A 38 -8.86 -15.90 -5.53
N GLN A 39 -9.05 -16.28 -6.80
CA GLN A 39 -8.36 -17.43 -7.39
C GLN A 39 -6.87 -17.13 -7.63
N PRO A 40 -6.01 -18.15 -7.72
CA PRO A 40 -4.61 -17.94 -8.10
C PRO A 40 -4.47 -17.10 -9.36
N GLY A 41 -3.63 -16.06 -9.30
CA GLY A 41 -3.40 -15.13 -10.40
C GLY A 41 -4.45 -14.04 -10.57
N GLU A 42 -5.55 -14.09 -9.83
CA GLU A 42 -6.59 -13.05 -9.90
C GLU A 42 -6.23 -11.84 -9.03
N VAL A 43 -6.80 -10.71 -9.43
CA VAL A 43 -6.72 -9.44 -8.70
C VAL A 43 -8.12 -9.04 -8.25
N PHE A 44 -8.24 -8.63 -6.99
CA PHE A 44 -9.48 -8.08 -6.44
C PHE A 44 -9.22 -6.70 -5.82
N TRP A 45 -10.05 -5.74 -6.20
CA TRP A 45 -9.99 -4.36 -5.68
C TRP A 45 -10.80 -4.28 -4.39
N VAL A 46 -10.12 -4.44 -3.26
CA VAL A 46 -10.76 -4.46 -1.95
C VAL A 46 -11.13 -3.04 -1.55
N PRO A 47 -12.42 -2.72 -1.40
CA PRO A 47 -12.82 -1.42 -0.87
C PRO A 47 -12.51 -1.36 0.63
N THR A 48 -12.01 -0.22 1.11
CA THR A 48 -11.86 0.06 2.53
C THR A 48 -13.01 0.90 3.08
N GLY A 49 -13.79 1.53 2.21
CA GLY A 49 -14.87 2.41 2.58
C GLY A 49 -14.44 3.72 3.22
N ILE A 50 -13.16 4.07 3.13
CA ILE A 50 -12.63 5.32 3.67
C ILE A 50 -11.89 6.15 2.62
N ALA A 51 -11.98 7.46 2.77
CA ALA A 51 -11.09 8.43 2.13
C ALA A 51 -10.35 9.20 3.24
N LEU A 52 -9.12 9.63 2.97
CA LEU A 52 -8.33 10.32 3.98
C LEU A 52 -7.44 11.40 3.37
N GLU A 53 -6.96 12.29 4.22
CA GLU A 53 -6.10 13.38 3.82
C GLU A 53 -4.65 13.08 4.24
N VAL A 54 -3.84 12.67 3.28
CA VAL A 54 -2.40 12.56 3.48
C VAL A 54 -1.83 13.98 3.60
N PRO A 55 -0.99 14.29 4.60
CA PRO A 55 -0.41 15.61 4.74
C PRO A 55 0.43 16.01 3.51
N LYS A 56 0.39 17.29 3.16
CA LYS A 56 1.24 17.84 2.10
C LYS A 56 2.72 17.57 2.43
N GLY A 57 3.50 17.18 1.44
CA GLY A 57 4.91 16.78 1.63
C GLY A 57 5.08 15.33 2.08
N CYS A 58 3.97 14.59 2.17
CA CYS A 58 4.00 13.15 2.49
C CYS A 58 3.27 12.35 1.41
N ALA A 59 3.50 11.07 1.43
CA ALA A 59 2.71 10.07 0.70
C ALA A 59 2.15 9.03 1.66
N GLY A 60 1.00 8.49 1.33
CA GLY A 60 0.49 7.29 1.96
C GLY A 60 0.91 6.07 1.16
N LEU A 61 1.49 5.07 1.82
CA LEU A 61 1.96 3.86 1.17
C LEU A 61 1.15 2.67 1.65
N VAL A 62 0.59 1.92 0.70
CA VAL A 62 -0.18 0.71 0.97
C VAL A 62 0.72 -0.50 0.75
N TYR A 63 1.08 -1.15 1.85
CA TYR A 63 1.93 -2.36 1.85
C TYR A 63 1.13 -3.60 2.21
N ALA A 64 1.66 -4.76 1.83
CA ALA A 64 1.16 -6.02 2.34
C ALA A 64 1.39 -6.11 3.85
N ARG A 65 0.46 -6.79 4.55
CA ARG A 65 0.73 -7.30 5.90
C ARG A 65 1.49 -8.62 5.77
N SER A 66 2.36 -8.91 6.74
CA SER A 66 3.17 -10.13 6.72
C SER A 66 2.32 -11.41 6.66
N SER A 67 1.22 -11.46 7.42
CA SER A 67 0.30 -12.61 7.42
C SER A 67 -0.42 -12.79 6.08
N MET A 68 -0.68 -11.71 5.37
CA MET A 68 -1.32 -11.74 4.06
C MET A 68 -0.31 -12.08 2.96
N GLY A 69 0.80 -11.33 2.87
CA GLY A 69 1.78 -11.48 1.81
C GLY A 69 2.62 -12.75 1.92
N ALA A 70 3.15 -13.05 3.12
CA ALA A 70 4.06 -14.17 3.34
C ALA A 70 3.34 -15.50 3.54
N LYS A 71 2.20 -15.51 4.25
CA LYS A 71 1.50 -16.76 4.60
C LYS A 71 0.40 -17.12 3.62
N ARG A 72 -0.38 -16.14 3.16
CA ARG A 72 -1.53 -16.38 2.29
C ARG A 72 -1.27 -16.10 0.82
N GLY A 73 -0.14 -15.48 0.49
CA GLY A 73 0.15 -15.10 -0.89
C GLY A 73 -0.76 -14.01 -1.44
N LEU A 74 -1.27 -13.14 -0.59
CA LEU A 74 -2.08 -11.99 -0.97
C LEU A 74 -1.30 -10.70 -0.70
N ALA A 75 -1.01 -9.95 -1.75
CA ALA A 75 -0.27 -8.70 -1.65
C ALA A 75 -0.79 -7.68 -2.67
N PRO A 76 -0.54 -6.38 -2.45
CA PRO A 76 -0.91 -5.39 -3.45
C PRO A 76 -0.29 -5.70 -4.82
N ALA A 77 -1.12 -5.74 -5.85
CA ALA A 77 -0.69 -6.05 -7.22
C ALA A 77 0.28 -5.01 -7.77
N ASN A 78 0.18 -3.78 -7.32
CA ASN A 78 1.10 -2.68 -7.64
C ASN A 78 2.37 -2.68 -6.78
N LYS A 79 2.59 -3.73 -5.98
CA LYS A 79 3.71 -3.96 -5.06
C LYS A 79 3.69 -3.03 -3.86
N VAL A 80 3.61 -1.74 -4.08
CA VAL A 80 3.25 -0.72 -3.09
C VAL A 80 2.27 0.24 -3.74
N GLY A 81 1.14 0.49 -3.10
CA GLY A 81 0.20 1.53 -3.52
C GLY A 81 0.69 2.88 -3.02
N VAL A 82 0.74 3.88 -3.89
CA VAL A 82 1.14 5.24 -3.53
C VAL A 82 -0.09 6.13 -3.55
N VAL A 83 -0.41 6.73 -2.41
CA VAL A 83 -1.53 7.65 -2.25
C VAL A 83 -0.98 9.06 -2.10
N ASP A 84 -1.30 9.90 -3.07
CA ASP A 84 -0.85 11.29 -3.13
C ASP A 84 -1.57 12.15 -2.08
N SER A 85 -0.92 13.24 -1.68
CA SER A 85 -1.48 14.15 -0.65
C SER A 85 -2.74 14.88 -1.11
N ASP A 86 -2.97 15.00 -2.42
CA ASP A 86 -4.17 15.62 -3.00
C ASP A 86 -5.26 14.61 -3.40
N TYR A 87 -5.03 13.30 -3.21
CA TYR A 87 -6.05 12.30 -3.48
C TYR A 87 -7.15 12.34 -2.41
N ARG A 88 -8.42 12.41 -2.85
CA ARG A 88 -9.59 12.46 -1.96
C ARG A 88 -10.59 11.34 -2.20
N GLY A 89 -10.23 10.38 -3.05
CA GLY A 89 -11.06 9.22 -3.33
C GLY A 89 -10.95 8.12 -2.28
N GLU A 90 -11.74 7.08 -2.45
CA GLU A 90 -11.68 5.91 -1.59
C GLU A 90 -10.31 5.21 -1.71
N ILE A 91 -9.78 4.82 -0.56
CA ILE A 91 -8.59 3.95 -0.52
C ILE A 91 -9.04 2.54 -0.86
N ARG A 92 -8.48 1.99 -1.93
CA ARG A 92 -8.70 0.60 -2.33
C ARG A 92 -7.41 -0.17 -2.29
N VAL A 93 -7.49 -1.38 -1.78
CA VAL A 93 -6.35 -2.31 -1.75
C VAL A 93 -6.50 -3.28 -2.90
N VAL A 94 -5.63 -3.18 -3.88
CA VAL A 94 -5.66 -4.03 -5.09
C VAL A 94 -4.87 -5.30 -4.77
N LEU A 95 -5.55 -6.35 -4.32
CA LEU A 95 -4.89 -7.60 -3.92
C LEU A 95 -4.75 -8.57 -5.08
N LEU A 96 -3.52 -9.04 -5.29
CA LEU A 96 -3.20 -10.15 -6.18
C LEU A 96 -3.03 -11.42 -5.33
N ASN A 97 -3.66 -12.51 -5.74
CA ASN A 97 -3.35 -13.83 -5.20
C ASN A 97 -2.17 -14.43 -5.99
N HIS A 98 -0.98 -14.37 -5.41
CA HIS A 98 0.23 -14.95 -6.00
C HIS A 98 0.55 -16.34 -5.46
N SER A 99 -0.37 -16.94 -4.69
CA SER A 99 -0.27 -18.32 -4.26
C SER A 99 -0.85 -19.29 -5.32
N ASN A 100 -0.76 -20.57 -5.07
CA ASN A 100 -1.35 -21.61 -5.91
C ASN A 100 -2.68 -22.14 -5.36
N GLN A 101 -3.27 -21.46 -4.35
CA GLN A 101 -4.53 -21.83 -3.72
C GLN A 101 -5.51 -20.67 -3.74
N PRO A 102 -6.83 -20.94 -3.86
CA PRO A 102 -7.82 -19.88 -3.65
C PRO A 102 -7.69 -19.29 -2.25
N GLN A 103 -7.89 -17.98 -2.13
CA GLN A 103 -7.86 -17.26 -0.86
C GLN A 103 -9.18 -16.53 -0.67
N THR A 104 -9.79 -16.67 0.49
CA THR A 104 -11.08 -16.03 0.80
C THR A 104 -10.89 -14.92 1.82
N LEU A 105 -11.36 -13.71 1.47
CA LEU A 105 -11.43 -12.57 2.37
C LEU A 105 -12.78 -12.54 3.06
N GLN A 106 -12.76 -12.24 4.35
CA GLN A 106 -13.98 -12.03 5.14
C GLN A 106 -14.25 -10.53 5.31
N PRO A 107 -15.52 -10.13 5.46
CA PRO A 107 -15.83 -8.75 5.84
C PRO A 107 -15.11 -8.32 7.10
N GLY A 108 -14.53 -7.11 7.10
CA GLY A 108 -13.81 -6.57 8.24
C GLY A 108 -12.41 -7.13 8.46
N GLU A 109 -11.91 -7.98 7.58
CA GLU A 109 -10.56 -8.53 7.68
C GLU A 109 -9.51 -7.46 7.38
N ARG A 110 -8.39 -7.50 8.10
CA ARG A 110 -7.23 -6.62 7.84
C ARG A 110 -6.50 -7.09 6.60
N VAL A 111 -6.46 -6.27 5.55
CA VAL A 111 -6.00 -6.68 4.22
C VAL A 111 -4.68 -6.03 3.78
N ALA A 112 -4.28 -4.96 4.43
CA ALA A 112 -3.05 -4.24 4.12
C ALA A 112 -2.65 -3.39 5.31
N GLN A 113 -1.50 -2.73 5.20
CA GLN A 113 -1.08 -1.71 6.14
C GLN A 113 -0.75 -0.42 5.41
N PHE A 114 -1.01 0.69 6.07
CA PHE A 114 -0.86 2.04 5.53
C PHE A 114 0.21 2.80 6.30
N VAL A 115 1.21 3.29 5.59
CA VAL A 115 2.35 4.02 6.17
C VAL A 115 2.35 5.43 5.60
N ILE A 116 2.44 6.45 6.46
CA ILE A 116 2.65 7.83 6.02
C ILE A 116 4.15 8.11 6.07
N THR A 117 4.71 8.61 4.97
CA THR A 117 6.13 8.91 4.85
C THR A 117 6.36 10.27 4.20
N PRO A 118 7.36 11.05 4.65
CA PRO A 118 7.78 12.24 3.93
C PRO A 118 8.31 11.88 2.53
N VAL A 119 8.07 12.76 1.55
CA VAL A 119 8.56 12.60 0.19
C VAL A 119 9.21 13.90 -0.30
N LEU A 120 10.20 13.75 -1.15
CA LEU A 120 10.80 14.85 -1.87
C LEU A 120 10.19 14.94 -3.27
N GLN A 121 9.97 16.15 -3.74
CA GLN A 121 9.50 16.42 -5.10
C GLN A 121 10.51 17.33 -5.82
N PRO A 122 11.69 16.81 -6.19
CA PRO A 122 12.67 17.59 -6.92
C PRO A 122 12.16 17.89 -8.34
N MET A 123 12.62 19.00 -8.89
CA MET A 123 12.47 19.26 -10.31
C MET A 123 13.44 18.38 -11.09
N TYR A 124 13.02 17.89 -12.24
CA TYR A 124 13.88 17.12 -13.14
C TYR A 124 14.42 18.03 -14.23
N GLU A 125 15.73 18.06 -14.37
CA GLU A 125 16.43 18.84 -15.39
C GLU A 125 17.13 17.88 -16.36
N GLU A 126 16.84 18.05 -17.65
CA GLU A 126 17.56 17.30 -18.67
C GLU A 126 18.97 17.86 -18.83
N VAL A 127 19.96 17.00 -18.79
CA VAL A 127 21.37 17.34 -18.99
C VAL A 127 22.00 16.36 -19.97
N GLU A 128 23.05 16.76 -20.66
CA GLU A 128 23.74 15.88 -21.60
C GLU A 128 24.61 14.85 -20.87
N GLU A 129 25.19 15.23 -19.74
CA GLU A 129 26.05 14.35 -18.95
C GLU A 129 25.72 14.45 -17.46
N LEU A 130 25.83 13.32 -16.75
CA LEU A 130 25.76 13.25 -15.31
C LEU A 130 27.16 13.32 -14.71
N SER A 131 27.25 13.69 -13.44
CA SER A 131 28.52 13.70 -12.71
C SER A 131 29.11 12.29 -12.62
N ASP A 132 30.44 12.20 -12.63
CA ASP A 132 31.15 10.94 -12.50
C ASP A 132 31.14 10.39 -11.08
N THR A 133 31.10 9.06 -10.98
CA THR A 133 31.27 8.35 -9.72
C THR A 133 32.19 7.14 -9.95
N GLY A 134 32.78 6.62 -8.86
CA GLY A 134 33.63 5.41 -8.95
C GLY A 134 32.84 4.18 -9.40
N ARG A 135 31.54 4.13 -9.19
CA ARG A 135 30.66 3.06 -9.66
C ARG A 135 30.27 3.21 -11.13
N GLY A 136 30.01 4.45 -11.58
CA GLY A 136 29.51 4.73 -12.92
C GLY A 136 28.19 4.00 -13.20
N ALA A 137 28.12 3.32 -14.34
CA ALA A 137 26.95 2.58 -14.79
C ALA A 137 26.87 1.14 -14.21
N GLY A 138 27.76 0.74 -13.32
CA GLY A 138 27.79 -0.61 -12.75
C GLY A 138 26.55 -0.91 -11.90
N GLY A 139 25.91 -2.02 -12.15
CA GLY A 139 24.70 -2.46 -11.44
C GLY A 139 24.30 -3.87 -11.87
N PHE A 140 23.12 -4.32 -11.41
CA PHE A 140 22.55 -5.62 -11.78
C PHE A 140 23.52 -6.81 -11.59
N GLY A 141 24.28 -6.80 -10.47
CA GLY A 141 25.24 -7.85 -10.16
C GLY A 141 26.64 -7.65 -10.77
N SER A 142 26.95 -6.45 -11.29
CA SER A 142 28.28 -6.14 -11.85
C SER A 142 29.42 -6.28 -10.84
N THR A 143 29.13 -6.22 -9.53
CA THR A 143 30.09 -6.39 -8.45
C THR A 143 30.26 -7.84 -7.99
N GLY A 144 29.64 -8.78 -8.68
CA GLY A 144 29.68 -10.20 -8.36
C GLY A 144 28.48 -10.67 -7.52
N LYS A 145 28.61 -11.87 -6.97
CA LYS A 145 27.56 -12.50 -6.17
C LYS A 145 27.59 -12.04 -4.72
#